data_adf1ed492dafb2351a9ab6568433175d
#
_entry.id   adf1ed492dafb2351a9ab6568433175d
#
_cell.length_a   1.000
_cell.length_b   1.000
_cell.length_c   1.000
_cell.angle_alpha   90.00
_cell.angle_beta   90.00
_cell.angle_gamma   90.00
#
_symmetry.space_group_name_H-M   'P 1'
#
loop_
_entity.id
_entity.type
_entity.pdbx_description
1 polymer ?
#
loop_
_entity_poly.entity_id
_entity_poly.type
_entity_poly.pdbx_seq_one_letter_code
_entity_poly.pdbx_strand_id
1 'polypeptide(L)'
;GVSVTIPLQSYFRLNAPGAGQFEHTLIIVDEGAYLHFIEGCSAPKYNVANLHAGCVELFVGKNATLRYSTIENWSKNMYNLNTKRAKVEEGGRSSGYLVHLVLMYLICTR
;
A
#
# COMPACT_ATOMS: atom_id res chain seq x y z
N GLY A 1 -19.05 8.01 13.18
CA GLY A 1 -18.23 7.28 12.19
C GLY A 1 -19.01 6.18 11.49
N VAL A 2 -18.51 5.78 10.35
CA VAL A 2 -19.08 4.68 9.54
C VAL A 2 -18.16 3.47 9.65
N SER A 3 -18.74 2.28 9.84
CA SER A 3 -18.00 1.03 9.81
C SER A 3 -18.18 0.34 8.46
N VAL A 4 -17.09 0.21 7.71
CA VAL A 4 -17.06 -0.53 6.46
C VAL A 4 -16.69 -1.98 6.78
N THR A 5 -17.69 -2.87 6.77
CA THR A 5 -17.54 -4.26 7.21
C THR A 5 -16.89 -5.18 6.17
N ILE A 6 -16.98 -4.80 4.88
CA ILE A 6 -16.33 -5.53 3.78
C ILE A 6 -15.04 -4.80 3.42
N PRO A 7 -13.88 -5.49 3.35
CA PRO A 7 -12.64 -4.86 2.96
C PRO A 7 -12.73 -4.20 1.59
N LEU A 8 -12.29 -2.95 1.50
CA LEU A 8 -12.10 -2.30 0.21
C LEU A 8 -10.78 -2.78 -0.40
N GLN A 9 -10.79 -3.00 -1.71
CA GLN A 9 -9.61 -3.48 -2.43
C GLN A 9 -9.24 -2.55 -3.57
N SER A 10 -7.94 -2.30 -3.71
CA SER A 10 -7.33 -1.67 -4.87
C SER A 10 -6.27 -2.59 -5.45
N TYR A 11 -6.16 -2.64 -6.77
CA TYR A 11 -5.19 -3.49 -7.43
C TYR A 11 -4.46 -2.71 -8.52
N PHE A 12 -3.13 -2.62 -8.37
CA PHE A 12 -2.24 -1.97 -9.30
C PHE A 12 -1.41 -3.00 -10.06
N ARG A 13 -1.33 -2.85 -11.37
CA ARG A 13 -0.54 -3.73 -12.21
C ARG A 13 0.32 -2.94 -13.19
N LEU A 14 1.63 -3.06 -13.05
CA LEU A 14 2.57 -2.58 -14.05
C LEU A 14 2.59 -3.58 -15.22
N ASN A 15 2.09 -3.16 -16.40
CA ASN A 15 1.87 -4.05 -17.54
C ASN A 15 2.63 -3.62 -18.80
N ALA A 16 3.81 -3.03 -18.64
CA ALA A 16 4.66 -2.65 -19.75
C ALA A 16 6.14 -2.91 -19.41
N PRO A 17 6.93 -3.51 -20.34
CA PRO A 17 8.35 -3.71 -20.13
C PRO A 17 9.11 -2.38 -20.13
N GLY A 18 10.10 -2.23 -19.23
CA GLY A 18 10.92 -1.02 -19.12
C GLY A 18 10.18 0.22 -18.64
N ALA A 19 8.98 0.05 -18.10
CA ALA A 19 8.15 1.15 -17.61
C ALA A 19 8.37 1.43 -16.12
N GLY A 20 8.04 2.68 -15.73
CA GLY A 20 7.88 3.09 -14.34
C GLY A 20 6.42 3.31 -13.99
N GLN A 21 6.02 2.90 -12.78
CA GLN A 21 4.75 3.25 -12.17
C GLN A 21 5.01 4.12 -10.96
N PHE A 22 4.36 5.27 -10.93
CA PHE A 22 4.45 6.24 -9.83
C PHE A 22 3.06 6.46 -9.28
N GLU A 23 2.90 6.30 -7.99
CA GLU A 23 1.59 6.43 -7.36
C GLU A 23 1.67 7.15 -6.02
N HIS A 24 0.60 7.87 -5.69
CA HIS A 24 0.39 8.49 -4.41
C HIS A 24 -1.01 8.13 -3.91
N THR A 25 -1.07 7.21 -2.95
CA THR A 25 -2.31 6.77 -2.33
C THR A 25 -2.55 7.54 -1.05
N LEU A 26 -3.73 8.17 -0.96
CA LEU A 26 -4.19 8.85 0.24
C LEU A 26 -5.41 8.14 0.81
N ILE A 27 -5.33 7.73 2.07
CA ILE A 27 -6.43 7.11 2.80
C ILE A 27 -6.75 7.94 4.03
N ILE A 28 -7.98 8.44 4.10
CA ILE A 28 -8.48 9.21 5.22
C ILE A 28 -9.63 8.43 5.87
N VAL A 29 -9.48 8.14 7.15
CA VAL A 29 -10.51 7.48 7.97
C VAL A 29 -10.94 8.47 9.05
N ASP A 30 -12.14 9.03 8.89
CA ASP A 30 -12.66 10.05 9.76
C ASP A 30 -12.99 9.54 11.16
N GLU A 31 -13.25 10.47 12.08
CA GLU A 31 -13.53 10.20 13.49
C GLU A 31 -14.55 9.05 13.69
N GLY A 32 -14.19 8.08 14.55
CA GLY A 32 -15.01 6.94 14.92
C GLY A 32 -15.30 5.95 13.80
N ALA A 33 -14.68 6.08 12.63
CA ALA A 33 -14.88 5.18 11.51
C ALA A 33 -13.97 3.94 11.57
N TYR A 34 -14.39 2.89 10.88
CA TYR A 34 -13.61 1.67 10.69
C TYR A 34 -13.46 1.34 9.21
N LEU A 35 -12.22 1.07 8.79
CA LEU A 35 -11.90 0.62 7.44
C LEU A 35 -10.85 -0.49 7.46
N HIS A 36 -11.08 -1.56 6.69
CA HIS A 36 -10.03 -2.46 6.24
C HIS A 36 -9.78 -2.22 4.75
N PHE A 37 -8.57 -1.78 4.41
CA PHE A 37 -8.14 -1.55 3.03
C PHE A 37 -7.06 -2.56 2.64
N ILE A 38 -7.22 -3.17 1.47
CA ILE A 38 -6.27 -4.13 0.91
C ILE A 38 -5.75 -3.58 -0.41
N GLU A 39 -4.44 -3.40 -0.49
CA GLU A 39 -3.75 -2.97 -1.70
C GLU A 39 -2.99 -4.15 -2.30
N GLY A 40 -3.24 -4.44 -3.56
CA GLY A 40 -2.53 -5.44 -4.34
C GLY A 40 -1.67 -4.78 -5.41
N CYS A 41 -0.39 -5.13 -5.49
CA CYS A 41 0.53 -4.64 -6.50
C CYS A 41 1.22 -5.81 -7.19
N SER A 42 1.30 -5.77 -8.52
CA SER A 42 2.01 -6.81 -9.27
C SER A 42 2.65 -6.30 -10.56
N ALA A 43 3.69 -7.01 -11.00
CA ALA A 43 4.23 -6.88 -12.34
C ALA A 43 4.55 -8.25 -12.91
N PRO A 44 4.27 -8.49 -14.21
CA PRO A 44 4.74 -9.67 -14.90
C PRO A 44 6.28 -9.73 -14.96
N LYS A 45 6.81 -10.90 -15.24
CA LYS A 45 8.26 -11.06 -15.46
C LYS A 45 8.63 -10.51 -16.82
N TYR A 46 9.47 -9.48 -16.83
CA TYR A 46 10.11 -8.95 -18.02
C TYR A 46 11.62 -9.16 -17.98
N ASN A 47 12.26 -9.22 -19.15
CA ASN A 47 13.72 -9.32 -19.27
C ASN A 47 14.45 -7.98 -19.11
N VAL A 48 13.73 -6.94 -18.77
CA VAL A 48 14.21 -5.58 -18.55
C VAL A 48 13.81 -5.12 -17.16
N ALA A 49 14.56 -4.16 -16.62
CA ALA A 49 14.25 -3.57 -15.33
C ALA A 49 13.01 -2.69 -15.40
N ASN A 50 12.17 -2.78 -14.39
CA ASN A 50 11.01 -1.93 -14.19
C ASN A 50 11.13 -1.20 -12.84
N LEU A 51 10.44 -0.10 -12.71
CA LEU A 51 10.41 0.70 -11.48
C LEU A 51 8.98 0.85 -10.97
N HIS A 52 8.79 0.60 -9.70
CA HIS A 52 7.62 1.02 -8.95
C HIS A 52 8.07 1.99 -7.85
N ALA A 53 7.46 3.15 -7.80
CA ALA A 53 7.70 4.13 -6.74
C ALA A 53 6.36 4.60 -6.18
N GLY A 54 6.04 4.15 -4.97
CA GLY A 54 4.79 4.43 -4.29
C GLY A 54 4.98 5.32 -3.07
N CYS A 55 4.03 6.21 -2.84
CA CYS A 55 3.87 6.95 -1.61
C CYS A 55 2.48 6.70 -1.07
N VAL A 56 2.38 6.20 0.17
CA VAL A 56 1.10 5.96 0.84
C VAL A 56 1.03 6.82 2.09
N GLU A 57 -0.01 7.63 2.19
CA GLU A 57 -0.30 8.46 3.35
C GLU A 57 -1.64 8.07 3.96
N LEU A 58 -1.60 7.73 5.25
CA LEU A 58 -2.73 7.26 6.03
C LEU A 58 -3.06 8.29 7.11
N PHE A 59 -4.29 8.79 7.11
CA PHE A 59 -4.80 9.69 8.15
C PHE A 59 -5.92 8.98 8.89
N VAL A 60 -5.72 8.76 10.19
CA VAL A 60 -6.67 8.07 11.05
C VAL A 60 -7.16 9.06 12.11
N GLY A 61 -8.42 9.44 12.00
CA GLY A 61 -9.06 10.39 12.88
C GLY A 61 -9.26 9.85 14.30
N LYS A 62 -9.77 10.72 15.15
CA LYS A 62 -10.02 10.42 16.58
C LYS A 62 -10.90 9.18 16.73
N ASN A 63 -10.48 8.24 17.59
CA ASN A 63 -11.19 6.97 17.84
C ASN A 63 -11.50 6.13 16.58
N ALA A 64 -10.89 6.43 15.42
CA ALA A 64 -11.04 5.67 14.21
C ALA A 64 -10.11 4.45 14.19
N THR A 65 -10.42 3.47 13.34
CA THR A 65 -9.58 2.28 13.15
C THR A 65 -9.35 2.01 11.68
N LEU A 66 -8.08 1.96 11.28
CA LEU A 66 -7.65 1.55 9.95
C LEU A 66 -6.83 0.25 10.06
N ARG A 67 -7.27 -0.76 9.31
CA ARG A 67 -6.45 -1.92 8.98
C ARG A 67 -6.01 -1.79 7.52
N TYR A 68 -4.70 -1.69 7.29
CA TYR A 68 -4.13 -1.57 5.95
C TYR A 68 -3.27 -2.80 5.64
N SER A 69 -3.58 -3.50 4.56
CA SER A 69 -2.85 -4.69 4.13
C SER A 69 -2.33 -4.50 2.72
N THR A 70 -1.06 -4.80 2.49
CA THR A 70 -0.46 -4.75 1.15
C THR A 70 -0.01 -6.14 0.75
N ILE A 71 -0.35 -6.55 -0.47
CA ILE A 71 0.09 -7.79 -1.09
C ILE A 71 0.88 -7.42 -2.34
N GLU A 72 2.17 -7.72 -2.34
CA GLU A 72 3.08 -7.35 -3.43
C GLU A 72 3.62 -8.61 -4.11
N ASN A 73 3.44 -8.70 -5.42
CA ASN A 73 3.91 -9.79 -6.25
C ASN A 73 4.75 -9.24 -7.42
N TRP A 74 6.03 -9.01 -7.16
CA TRP A 74 6.96 -8.44 -8.10
C TRP A 74 7.86 -9.48 -8.75
N SER A 75 8.26 -9.24 -9.99
CA SER A 75 9.31 -10.02 -10.65
C SER A 75 10.69 -9.63 -10.12
N LYS A 76 11.71 -10.48 -10.37
CA LYS A 76 13.09 -10.23 -9.90
C LYS A 76 13.75 -8.98 -10.50
N ASN A 77 13.28 -8.50 -11.64
CA ASN A 77 13.81 -7.32 -12.33
C ASN A 77 13.02 -6.05 -11.98
N MET A 78 12.42 -6.00 -10.80
CA MET A 78 11.62 -4.87 -10.34
C MET A 78 12.35 -4.11 -9.25
N TYR A 79 12.53 -2.81 -9.46
CA TYR A 79 12.91 -1.89 -8.39
C TYR A 79 11.63 -1.39 -7.72
N ASN A 80 11.51 -1.62 -6.42
CA ASN A 80 10.33 -1.23 -5.65
C ASN A 80 10.73 -0.24 -4.56
N LEU A 81 10.38 1.02 -4.75
CA LEU A 81 10.68 2.12 -3.84
C LEU A 81 9.37 2.61 -3.22
N ASN A 82 9.10 2.22 -1.98
CA ASN A 82 7.87 2.58 -1.28
C ASN A 82 8.15 3.43 -0.05
N THR A 83 7.34 4.47 0.11
CA THR A 83 7.25 5.24 1.35
C THR A 83 5.82 5.14 1.88
N LYS A 84 5.68 4.69 3.14
CA LYS A 84 4.38 4.62 3.81
C LYS A 84 4.43 5.42 5.11
N ARG A 85 3.47 6.34 5.27
CA ARG A 85 3.36 7.22 6.43
C ARG A 85 1.96 7.15 7.01
N ALA A 86 1.86 7.22 8.33
CA ALA A 86 0.58 7.30 9.01
C ALA A 86 0.59 8.44 10.04
N LYS A 87 -0.48 9.23 10.05
CA LYS A 87 -0.83 10.15 11.12
C LYS A 87 -2.06 9.62 11.83
N VAL A 88 -1.96 9.39 13.13
CA VAL A 88 -3.04 8.83 13.94
C VAL A 88 -3.37 9.82 15.06
N GLU A 89 -4.63 10.20 15.17
CA GLU A 89 -5.11 11.10 16.21
C GLU A 89 -5.43 10.34 17.51
N GLU A 90 -5.81 11.09 18.54
CA GLU A 90 -6.11 10.55 19.86
C GLU A 90 -7.12 9.40 19.82
N GLY A 91 -6.81 8.27 20.47
CA GLY A 91 -7.65 7.07 20.48
C GLY A 91 -7.74 6.34 19.14
N GLY A 92 -7.16 6.88 18.09
CA GLY A 92 -7.11 6.23 16.78
C GLY A 92 -6.18 5.00 16.78
N ARG A 93 -6.44 4.05 15.89
CA ARG A 93 -5.64 2.83 15.72
C ARG A 93 -5.32 2.58 14.27
N SER A 94 -4.05 2.36 13.97
CA SER A 94 -3.61 1.91 12.66
C SER A 94 -2.80 0.62 12.79
N SER A 95 -3.18 -0.41 12.03
CA SER A 95 -2.40 -1.65 11.93
C SER A 95 -2.10 -1.94 10.46
N GLY A 96 -0.85 -2.34 10.17
CA GLY A 96 -0.41 -2.63 8.82
C GLY A 96 0.22 -4.01 8.71
N TYR A 97 -0.06 -4.70 7.59
CA TYR A 97 0.55 -5.96 7.22
C TYR A 97 1.08 -5.86 5.81
N LEU A 98 2.33 -6.28 5.61
CA LEU A 98 2.96 -6.36 4.31
C LEU A 98 3.29 -7.83 4.02
N VAL A 99 2.79 -8.35 2.91
CA VAL A 99 3.11 -9.69 2.43
C VAL A 99 3.83 -9.58 1.10
N HIS A 100 5.10 -9.98 1.08
CA HIS A 100 5.89 -10.11 -0.14
C HIS A 100 5.89 -11.57 -0.62
N LEU A 101 5.47 -11.78 -1.86
CA LEU A 101 5.42 -13.10 -2.47
C LEU A 101 6.68 -13.44 -3.28
N VAL A 102 7.59 -12.52 -3.47
CA VAL A 102 8.88 -12.74 -4.16
C VAL A 102 10.00 -11.98 -3.48
N LEU A 103 11.12 -12.67 -3.26
CA LEU A 103 12.37 -12.09 -2.76
C LEU A 103 12.90 -11.05 -3.73
N MET A 104 12.82 -9.78 -3.36
CA MET A 104 13.48 -8.69 -4.03
C MET A 104 14.25 -7.82 -3.06
N TYR A 105 15.25 -7.12 -3.59
CA TYR A 105 15.98 -6.11 -2.84
C TYR A 105 15.01 -5.03 -2.39
N LEU A 106 14.67 -5.06 -1.10
CA LEU A 106 13.87 -4.04 -0.47
C LEU A 106 14.79 -2.90 -0.07
N ILE A 107 14.71 -1.79 -0.76
CA ILE A 107 15.17 -0.53 -0.19
C ILE A 107 13.96 0.07 0.51
N CYS A 108 13.77 -0.33 1.76
CA CYS A 108 12.78 0.32 2.62
C CYS A 108 13.46 1.50 3.28
N THR A 109 13.05 2.70 2.94
CA THR A 109 13.40 3.88 3.72
C THR A 109 12.21 4.25 4.59
N ARG A 110 12.50 4.36 5.88
CA ARG A 110 11.74 4.75 7.08
C ARG A 110 10.34 5.32 6.91
#